data_d10468e72760e8752fd4da3638246a72
#
_entry.id   d10468e72760e8752fd4da3638246a72
#
_cell.length_a   1.000
_cell.length_b   1.000
_cell.length_c   1.000
_cell.angle_alpha   90.00
_cell.angle_beta   90.00
_cell.angle_gamma   90.00
#
_symmetry.space_group_name_H-M   'P 1'
#
loop_
_entity.id
_entity.type
_entity.pdbx_description
1 polymer ?
#
loop_
_entity_poly.entity_id
_entity_poly.type
_entity_poly.pdbx_seq_one_letter_code
_entity_poly.pdbx_strand_id
1 'polypeptide(L)'
;MKKHSYPTSTQLDALVFEMYKAGMVFSEAVREFRKDFVLTALRDTNWNETNAARKLGMHRNTLARTLRELNIDSRALRRAERHPVRGVGSLRQKKLAS
;
A
#
# COMPACT_ATOMS: atom_id res chain seq x y z
N MET A 1 -8.90 21.69 10.95
CA MET A 1 -8.54 21.40 10.88
C MET A 1 -7.82 20.62 10.61
N LYS A 2 -7.34 20.40 10.35
CA LYS A 2 -6.81 19.73 10.20
C LYS A 2 -5.72 19.55 10.29
N LYS A 3 -5.14 18.97 10.60
CA LYS A 3 -4.02 18.77 10.92
C LYS A 3 -3.38 17.85 10.12
N HIS A 4 -3.89 17.01 9.38
CA HIS A 4 -3.28 16.07 8.55
C HIS A 4 -2.85 16.70 7.27
N SER A 5 -1.79 16.18 6.68
CA SER A 5 -1.35 16.59 5.40
C SER A 5 -1.94 15.67 4.39
N TYR A 6 -3.07 15.96 3.90
CA TYR A 6 -3.67 15.20 2.84
C TYR A 6 -3.11 15.65 1.50
N PRO A 7 -3.07 14.78 0.51
CA PRO A 7 -2.68 15.20 -0.82
C PRO A 7 -3.65 16.27 -1.28
N THR A 8 -3.16 17.22 -2.04
CA THR A 8 -4.04 18.26 -2.53
C THR A 8 -4.98 17.65 -3.55
N SER A 9 -6.08 18.34 -3.77
CA SER A 9 -7.02 17.93 -4.77
C SER A 9 -6.35 17.75 -6.12
N THR A 10 -5.43 18.64 -6.45
CA THR A 10 -4.71 18.58 -7.71
C THR A 10 -3.89 17.29 -7.84
N GLN A 11 -3.21 16.91 -6.76
CA GLN A 11 -2.40 15.70 -6.78
C GLN A 11 -3.25 14.45 -6.93
N LEU A 12 -4.36 14.40 -6.20
CA LEU A 12 -5.26 13.28 -6.29
C LEU A 12 -5.90 13.20 -7.66
N ASP A 13 -6.33 14.33 -8.18
CA ASP A 13 -6.95 14.38 -9.49
C ASP A 13 -6.01 13.88 -10.58
N ALA A 14 -4.74 14.27 -10.49
CA ALA A 14 -3.76 13.83 -11.48
C ALA A 14 -3.60 12.32 -11.45
N LEU A 15 -3.51 11.73 -10.26
CA LEU A 15 -3.37 10.30 -10.14
C LEU A 15 -4.60 9.57 -10.67
N VAL A 16 -5.77 10.03 -10.29
CA VAL A 16 -7.01 9.42 -10.76
C VAL A 16 -7.11 9.51 -12.28
N PHE A 17 -6.73 10.65 -12.84
CA PHE A 17 -6.79 10.83 -14.27
C PHE A 17 -5.85 9.86 -14.99
N GLU A 18 -4.65 9.66 -14.43
CA GLU A 18 -3.70 8.72 -15.01
C GLU A 18 -4.24 7.30 -14.99
N MET A 19 -4.85 6.89 -13.90
CA MET A 19 -5.43 5.55 -13.81
C MET A 19 -6.56 5.39 -14.80
N TYR A 20 -7.38 6.40 -14.92
CA TYR A 20 -8.49 6.38 -15.86
C TYR A 20 -7.99 6.29 -17.30
N LYS A 21 -6.99 7.09 -17.65
CA LYS A 21 -6.43 7.09 -18.99
C LYS A 21 -5.74 5.76 -19.31
N ALA A 22 -5.20 5.11 -18.30
CA ALA A 22 -4.54 3.81 -18.51
C ALA A 22 -5.55 2.70 -18.76
N GLY A 23 -6.82 2.98 -18.64
CA GLY A 23 -7.85 1.99 -18.92
C GLY A 23 -8.23 1.14 -17.73
N MET A 24 -7.86 1.54 -16.53
CA MET A 24 -8.25 0.77 -15.37
C MET A 24 -9.76 0.90 -15.16
N VAL A 25 -10.40 -0.22 -14.88
CA VAL A 25 -11.82 -0.16 -14.57
C VAL A 25 -11.95 0.19 -13.09
N PHE A 26 -13.10 0.67 -12.70
CA PHE A 26 -13.33 1.20 -11.36
C PHE A 26 -12.92 0.23 -10.26
N SER A 27 -13.33 -1.03 -10.38
CA SER A 27 -13.02 -2.01 -9.32
C SER A 27 -11.51 -2.25 -9.20
N GLU A 28 -10.80 -2.21 -10.32
CA GLU A 28 -9.35 -2.36 -10.28
C GLU A 28 -8.70 -1.17 -9.61
N ALA A 29 -9.16 0.01 -9.93
CA ALA A 29 -8.60 1.22 -9.36
C ALA A 29 -8.79 1.24 -7.83
N VAL A 30 -9.98 0.87 -7.38
CA VAL A 30 -10.27 0.82 -5.95
C VAL A 30 -9.40 -0.24 -5.27
N ARG A 31 -9.24 -1.38 -5.91
CA ARG A 31 -8.43 -2.45 -5.35
C ARG A 31 -6.98 -2.02 -5.20
N GLU A 32 -6.42 -1.36 -6.22
CA GLU A 32 -5.03 -0.90 -6.15
C GLU A 32 -4.85 0.16 -5.07
N PHE A 33 -5.81 1.05 -4.94
CA PHE A 33 -5.74 2.06 -3.90
C PHE A 33 -5.77 1.42 -2.52
N ARG A 34 -6.69 0.47 -2.31
CA ARG A 34 -6.81 -0.21 -1.03
C ARG A 34 -5.53 -0.95 -0.70
N LYS A 35 -4.96 -1.62 -1.68
CA LYS A 35 -3.74 -2.38 -1.50
C LYS A 35 -2.58 -1.46 -1.08
N ASP A 36 -2.39 -0.38 -1.82
CA ASP A 36 -1.31 0.54 -1.51
C ASP A 36 -1.49 1.18 -0.13
N PHE A 37 -2.71 1.52 0.22
CA PHE A 37 -2.98 2.14 1.49
C PHE A 37 -2.65 1.19 2.64
N VAL A 38 -3.07 -0.06 2.51
CA VAL A 38 -2.82 -1.07 3.53
C VAL A 38 -1.32 -1.35 3.64
N LEU A 39 -0.65 -1.49 2.50
CA LEU A 39 0.79 -1.75 2.51
C LEU A 39 1.56 -0.59 3.13
N THR A 40 1.12 0.62 2.88
CA THR A 40 1.76 1.79 3.47
C THR A 40 1.66 1.75 4.99
N ALA A 41 0.50 1.39 5.52
CA ALA A 41 0.32 1.28 6.95
C ALA A 41 1.17 0.17 7.55
N LEU A 42 1.28 -0.96 6.84
CA LEU A 42 2.09 -2.07 7.33
C LEU A 42 3.57 -1.68 7.37
N ARG A 43 4.06 -1.05 6.32
CA ARG A 43 5.46 -0.64 6.29
C ARG A 43 5.75 0.38 7.37
N ASP A 44 4.83 1.32 7.54
CA ASP A 44 5.00 2.38 8.55
C ASP A 44 5.07 1.81 9.97
N THR A 45 4.44 0.68 10.21
CA THR A 45 4.43 0.07 11.53
C THR A 45 5.34 -1.15 11.62
N ASN A 46 6.27 -1.28 10.70
CA ASN A 46 7.21 -2.42 10.67
C ASN A 46 6.47 -3.74 10.65
N TRP A 47 5.42 -3.79 9.88
CA TRP A 47 4.61 -4.99 9.67
C TRP A 47 3.90 -5.48 10.93
N ASN A 48 3.67 -4.58 11.86
CA ASN A 48 2.88 -4.90 13.05
C ASN A 48 1.41 -4.75 12.69
N GLU A 49 0.74 -5.87 12.49
CA GLU A 49 -0.65 -5.84 12.01
C GLU A 49 -1.61 -5.16 12.99
N THR A 50 -1.37 -5.34 14.28
CA THR A 50 -2.22 -4.68 15.27
C THR A 50 -2.11 -3.16 15.18
N ASN A 51 -0.89 -2.66 15.09
CA ASN A 51 -0.69 -1.21 14.98
C ASN A 51 -1.15 -0.68 13.63
N ALA A 52 -0.93 -1.46 12.57
CA ALA A 52 -1.39 -1.05 11.25
C ALA A 52 -2.91 -0.94 11.21
N ALA A 53 -3.60 -1.92 11.80
CA ALA A 53 -5.06 -1.88 11.84
C ALA A 53 -5.53 -0.64 12.59
N ARG A 54 -4.88 -0.34 13.71
CA ARG A 54 -5.24 0.83 14.47
C ARG A 54 -5.09 2.10 13.64
N LYS A 55 -3.99 2.23 12.93
CA LYS A 55 -3.78 3.40 12.09
C LYS A 55 -4.77 3.46 10.92
N LEU A 56 -5.21 2.31 10.45
CA LEU A 56 -6.20 2.26 9.38
C LEU A 56 -7.63 2.44 9.87
N GLY A 57 -7.80 2.50 11.18
CA GLY A 57 -9.13 2.68 11.76
C GLY A 57 -9.98 1.43 11.70
N MET A 58 -9.37 0.26 11.77
CA MET A 58 -10.12 -0.99 11.69
C MET A 58 -9.61 -1.97 12.73
N HIS A 59 -10.40 -2.99 12.99
CA HIS A 59 -10.03 -4.04 13.91
C HIS A 59 -8.99 -4.94 13.25
N ARG A 60 -8.12 -5.54 14.06
CA ARG A 60 -7.09 -6.43 13.54
C ARG A 60 -7.65 -7.56 12.69
N ASN A 61 -8.78 -8.12 13.11
CA ASN A 61 -9.40 -9.21 12.34
C ASN A 61 -9.89 -8.72 10.99
N THR A 62 -10.36 -7.48 10.92
CA THR A 62 -10.77 -6.88 9.67
C THR A 62 -9.57 -6.70 8.75
N LEU A 63 -8.45 -6.28 9.31
CA LEU A 63 -7.24 -6.14 8.52
C LEU A 63 -6.81 -7.49 7.96
N ALA A 64 -6.84 -8.54 8.79
CA ALA A 64 -6.46 -9.87 8.34
C ALA A 64 -7.33 -10.32 7.16
N ARG A 65 -8.62 -10.07 7.24
CA ARG A 65 -9.52 -10.42 6.16
C ARG A 65 -9.23 -9.59 4.91
N THR A 66 -8.97 -8.31 5.10
CA THR A 66 -8.65 -7.43 3.99
C THR A 66 -7.39 -7.89 3.26
N LEU A 67 -6.38 -8.32 4.01
CA LEU A 67 -5.16 -8.84 3.40
C LEU A 67 -5.45 -10.05 2.52
N ARG A 68 -6.31 -10.93 2.99
CA ARG A 68 -6.69 -12.09 2.19
C ARG A 68 -7.45 -11.67 0.94
N GLU A 69 -8.36 -10.74 1.09
CA GLU A 69 -9.14 -10.26 -0.05
C GLU A 69 -8.28 -9.62 -1.11
N LEU A 70 -7.24 -8.94 -0.68
CA LEU A 70 -6.34 -8.26 -1.61
C LEU A 70 -5.19 -9.15 -2.07
N ASN A 71 -5.16 -10.40 -1.62
CA ASN A 71 -4.10 -11.35 -1.96
C ASN A 71 -2.73 -10.83 -1.53
N ILE A 72 -2.67 -10.24 -0.34
CA ILE A 72 -1.41 -9.75 0.19
C ILE A 72 -0.87 -10.77 1.18
N ASP A 73 0.33 -11.26 0.91
CA ASP A 73 1.00 -12.16 1.84
C ASP A 73 1.96 -11.30 2.67
N SER A 74 1.49 -10.82 3.80
CA SER A 74 2.27 -9.90 4.62
C SER A 74 3.52 -10.56 5.17
N ARG A 75 3.49 -11.87 5.44
CA ARG A 75 4.66 -12.55 5.94
C ARG A 75 5.76 -12.60 4.91
N ALA A 76 5.41 -12.91 3.67
CA ALA A 76 6.39 -12.96 2.61
C ALA A 76 6.99 -11.58 2.35
N LEU A 77 6.14 -10.55 2.34
CA LEU A 77 6.62 -9.21 2.10
C LEU A 77 7.47 -8.70 3.25
N ARG A 78 7.07 -9.01 4.48
CA ARG A 78 7.85 -8.62 5.64
C ARG A 78 9.23 -9.25 5.58
N ARG A 79 9.30 -10.52 5.21
CA ARG A 79 10.56 -11.23 5.12
C ARG A 79 11.44 -10.62 4.04
N ALA A 80 10.84 -10.29 2.90
CA ALA A 80 11.59 -9.70 1.79
C ALA A 80 12.16 -8.34 2.16
N GLU A 81 11.41 -7.56 2.90
CA GLU A 81 11.88 -6.22 3.29
C GLU A 81 12.89 -6.26 4.42
N ARG A 82 12.77 -7.24 5.30
CA ARG A 82 13.72 -7.34 6.39
C ARG A 82 15.03 -7.98 5.96
N HIS A 83 14.98 -8.77 4.90
CA HIS A 83 16.17 -9.43 4.39
C HIS A 83 16.29 -9.13 2.91
N PRO A 84 16.59 -7.89 2.58
CA PRO A 84 16.65 -7.53 1.17
C PRO A 84 17.72 -8.33 0.50
N VAL A 85 17.47 -8.65 -0.73
CA VAL A 85 18.40 -9.42 -1.48
C VAL A 85 19.60 -8.60 -1.70
N ARG A 86 20.77 -9.14 -1.44
CA ARG A 86 21.89 -8.44 -1.61
C ARG A 86 22.14 -8.20 -2.98
N GLY A 87 22.54 -7.22 -3.39
CA GLY A 87 22.83 -6.91 -4.73
C GLY A 87 21.63 -6.45 -5.43
N VAL A 88 20.60 -6.57 -4.91
CA VAL A 88 19.51 -6.20 -5.58
C VAL A 88 19.14 -5.01 -5.07
N GLY A 89 19.46 -4.99 -4.19
CA GLY A 89 19.06 -4.00 -3.67
C GLY A 89 18.78 -3.09 -4.56
N SER A 90 19.13 -3.01 -5.09
CA SER A 90 18.93 -2.14 -5.76
C SER A 90 18.09 -2.40 -6.70
N LEU A 91 17.94 -3.05 -7.07
CA LEU A 91 17.23 -3.26 -7.92
C LEU A 91 16.08 -3.09 -7.80
N ARG A 92 15.83 -2.81 -7.27
CA ARG A 92 14.82 -2.62 -7.18
C ARG A 92 14.52 -1.54 -7.39
N GLN A 93 15.08 -1.12 -7.51
CA GLN A 93 14.81 -0.41 -7.79
C GLN A 93 14.66 -0.10 -8.74
N LYS A 94 15.04 -0.31 -9.21
CA LYS A 94 14.81 -0.27 -10.04
C LYS A 94 14.01 -0.43 -10.63
N LYS A 95 13.78 -0.76 -10.40
CA LYS A 95 13.01 -0.95 -10.80
C LYS A 95 12.26 -0.40 -10.85
N LEU A 96 12.43 0.01 -10.40
CA LEU A 96 11.87 0.55 -10.46
C LEU A 96 11.92 1.16 -10.84
N ALA A 97 12.37 1.36 -10.87
CA ALA A 97 12.40 1.79 -11.23
C ALA A 97 12.43 1.84 -11.72
N SER A 98 12.77 1.71 -11.67
CA SER A 98 12.64 1.65 -12.07
C SER A 98 12.39 1.59 -12.35
#